data_423feae99d2d37dc8a3ee3438a8518ea
#
_entry.id   423feae99d2d37dc8a3ee3438a8518ea
#
_cell.length_a   1.000
_cell.length_b   1.000
_cell.length_c   1.000
_cell.angle_alpha   90.00
_cell.angle_beta   90.00
_cell.angle_gamma   90.00
#
_symmetry.space_group_name_H-M   'P 1'
#
loop_
_entity.id
_entity.type
_entity.pdbx_description
1 polymer ?
#
loop_
_entity_poly.entity_id
_entity_poly.type
_entity_poly.pdbx_seq_one_letter_code
_entity_poly.pdbx_strand_id
1 'polypeptide(L)'
;MAGCGFHLQSNLQMPQVMERTYIDAVERNTQFHRELRRQLTASGIDVVDSPEDATAIFSITDDVTGQRVLSVSARNVPTEYEVFYTVGYALVSGEDSLLPAQDLTFTSDYTWDETLVLGKAREEAMMREALVRDLVGTVLKQLSTL
;
A
#
# COMPACT_ATOMS: atom_id res chain seq x y z
N MET A 1 3.82 25.43 -31.36
CA MET A 1 4.09 25.41 -29.93
C MET A 1 3.68 24.07 -29.39
N ALA A 2 4.61 23.14 -29.33
CA ALA A 2 4.37 21.78 -28.83
C ALA A 2 4.60 21.80 -27.31
N GLY A 3 3.54 21.63 -26.53
CA GLY A 3 3.60 21.45 -25.09
C GLY A 3 4.10 20.02 -24.79
N CYS A 4 5.35 19.89 -24.39
CA CYS A 4 5.89 18.64 -23.86
C CYS A 4 5.23 18.36 -22.51
N GLY A 5 4.22 17.51 -22.51
CA GLY A 5 3.70 16.91 -21.29
C GLY A 5 4.76 15.95 -20.72
N PHE A 6 5.52 16.41 -19.75
CA PHE A 6 6.39 15.55 -18.95
C PHE A 6 5.52 14.67 -18.05
N HIS A 7 5.20 13.47 -18.51
CA HIS A 7 4.80 12.39 -17.63
C HIS A 7 6.08 11.72 -17.13
N LEU A 8 6.56 12.17 -16.00
CA LEU A 8 7.56 11.42 -15.22
C LEU A 8 6.83 10.23 -14.58
N GLN A 9 6.54 9.22 -15.37
CA GLN A 9 6.46 7.87 -14.84
C GLN A 9 7.92 7.47 -14.60
N SER A 10 8.35 7.58 -13.35
CA SER A 10 9.58 6.94 -12.92
C SER A 10 9.36 5.43 -13.11
N ASN A 11 9.84 4.88 -14.22
CA ASN A 11 9.97 3.45 -14.42
C ASN A 11 10.98 2.96 -13.38
N LEU A 12 10.46 2.58 -12.20
CA LEU A 12 11.27 1.91 -11.19
C LEU A 12 11.72 0.57 -11.79
N GLN A 13 13.02 0.40 -11.95
CA GLN A 13 13.58 -0.88 -12.35
C GLN A 13 13.57 -1.81 -11.15
N MET A 14 12.78 -2.88 -11.25
CA MET A 14 12.77 -3.92 -10.23
C MET A 14 13.98 -4.85 -10.39
N PRO A 15 14.51 -5.40 -9.28
CA PRO A 15 15.60 -6.37 -9.34
C PRO A 15 15.22 -7.59 -10.19
N GLN A 16 16.18 -8.12 -10.95
CA GLN A 16 15.94 -9.29 -11.80
C GLN A 16 15.45 -10.51 -11.02
N VAL A 17 15.84 -10.64 -9.75
CA VAL A 17 15.40 -11.72 -8.87
C VAL A 17 13.88 -11.71 -8.66
N MET A 18 13.22 -10.58 -8.86
CA MET A 18 11.77 -10.43 -8.76
C MET A 18 11.02 -10.68 -10.07
N GLU A 19 11.69 -11.10 -11.13
CA GLU A 19 11.09 -11.31 -12.46
C GLU A 19 9.78 -12.11 -12.41
N ARG A 20 9.75 -13.15 -11.57
CA ARG A 20 8.54 -13.90 -11.25
C ARG A 20 8.31 -13.86 -9.73
N THR A 21 7.34 -13.09 -9.31
CA THR A 21 7.05 -12.86 -7.90
C THR A 21 5.72 -13.49 -7.51
N TYR A 22 5.73 -14.28 -6.45
CA TYR A 22 4.54 -14.75 -5.77
C TYR A 22 4.22 -13.83 -4.59
N ILE A 23 2.98 -13.38 -4.47
CA ILE A 23 2.51 -12.60 -3.32
C ILE A 23 1.84 -13.56 -2.35
N ASP A 24 2.52 -13.83 -1.24
CA ASP A 24 2.00 -14.63 -0.14
C ASP A 24 1.24 -13.75 0.83
N ALA A 25 -0.06 -13.97 0.97
CA ALA A 25 -0.94 -13.20 1.83
C ALA A 25 -2.07 -14.08 2.38
N VAL A 26 -2.41 -13.90 3.64
CA VAL A 26 -3.56 -14.55 4.26
C VAL A 26 -4.86 -14.03 3.64
N GLU A 27 -4.96 -12.72 3.44
CA GLU A 27 -6.11 -12.07 2.81
C GLU A 27 -5.69 -11.45 1.47
N ARG A 28 -6.30 -11.92 0.38
CA ARG A 28 -5.96 -11.49 -0.99
C ARG A 28 -6.88 -10.41 -1.55
N ASN A 29 -7.93 -10.06 -0.83
CA ASN A 29 -8.93 -9.09 -1.27
C ASN A 29 -8.74 -7.69 -0.68
N THR A 30 -7.63 -7.45 0.02
CA THR A 30 -7.33 -6.14 0.58
C THR A 30 -7.00 -5.12 -0.51
N GLN A 31 -7.19 -3.85 -0.21
CA GLN A 31 -6.83 -2.77 -1.12
C GLN A 31 -5.33 -2.75 -1.41
N PHE A 32 -4.50 -2.98 -0.39
CA PHE A 32 -3.05 -3.03 -0.54
C PHE A 32 -2.62 -4.17 -1.47
N HIS A 33 -3.13 -5.39 -1.26
CA HIS A 33 -2.79 -6.54 -2.10
C HIS A 33 -3.13 -6.29 -3.58
N ARG A 34 -4.33 -5.79 -3.87
CA ARG A 34 -4.76 -5.49 -5.24
C ARG A 34 -3.88 -4.43 -5.91
N GLU A 35 -3.61 -3.34 -5.20
CA GLU A 35 -2.79 -2.25 -5.72
C GLU A 35 -1.33 -2.68 -5.91
N LEU A 36 -0.77 -3.43 -4.96
CA LEU A 36 0.59 -3.98 -5.08
C LEU A 36 0.70 -4.87 -6.33
N ARG A 37 -0.24 -5.82 -6.50
CA ARG A 37 -0.27 -6.70 -7.67
C ARG A 37 -0.35 -5.92 -8.97
N ARG A 38 -1.20 -4.91 -9.02
CA ARG A 38 -1.37 -4.03 -10.18
C ARG A 38 -0.07 -3.29 -10.53
N GLN A 39 0.58 -2.71 -9.54
CA GLN A 39 1.81 -1.95 -9.71
C GLN A 39 3.01 -2.82 -10.09
N LEU A 40 3.15 -4.00 -9.47
CA LEU A 40 4.20 -4.96 -9.84
C LEU A 40 4.05 -5.40 -11.30
N THR A 41 2.82 -5.73 -11.72
CA THR A 41 2.53 -6.09 -13.11
C THR A 41 2.84 -4.94 -14.08
N ALA A 42 2.47 -3.71 -13.71
CA ALA A 42 2.79 -2.51 -14.50
C ALA A 42 4.31 -2.24 -14.60
N SER A 43 5.08 -2.70 -13.62
CA SER A 43 6.54 -2.61 -13.61
C SER A 43 7.24 -3.73 -14.40
N GLY A 44 6.49 -4.59 -15.07
CA GLY A 44 7.03 -5.68 -15.89
C GLY A 44 7.29 -6.98 -15.13
N ILE A 45 6.86 -7.08 -13.87
CA ILE A 45 6.99 -8.32 -13.07
C ILE A 45 5.85 -9.27 -13.42
N ASP A 46 6.19 -10.53 -13.63
CA ASP A 46 5.22 -11.61 -13.75
C ASP A 46 4.77 -12.05 -12.34
N VAL A 47 3.56 -11.66 -11.95
CA VAL A 47 2.98 -12.05 -10.66
C VAL A 47 2.35 -13.42 -10.82
N VAL A 48 3.04 -14.44 -10.34
CA VAL A 48 2.64 -15.85 -10.45
C VAL A 48 1.67 -16.25 -9.34
N ASP A 49 0.89 -17.30 -9.60
CA ASP A 49 -0.14 -17.78 -8.68
C ASP A 49 0.32 -18.93 -7.77
N SER A 50 1.55 -19.38 -7.95
CA SER A 50 2.15 -20.49 -7.20
C SER A 50 3.56 -20.15 -6.74
N PRO A 51 3.93 -20.44 -5.48
CA PRO A 51 5.27 -20.16 -4.99
C PRO A 51 6.36 -21.01 -5.70
N GLU A 52 6.01 -22.17 -6.23
CA GLU A 52 6.95 -23.04 -6.97
C GLU A 52 7.42 -22.41 -8.28
N ASP A 53 6.58 -21.55 -8.88
CA ASP A 53 6.88 -20.86 -10.15
C ASP A 53 7.63 -19.54 -9.92
N ALA A 54 7.79 -19.12 -8.67
CA ALA A 54 8.35 -17.83 -8.31
C ALA A 54 9.86 -17.84 -8.18
N THR A 55 10.50 -16.76 -8.58
CA THR A 55 11.92 -16.46 -8.29
C THR A 55 12.07 -15.67 -6.98
N ALA A 56 11.02 -15.00 -6.55
CA ALA A 56 10.95 -14.32 -5.27
C ALA A 56 9.54 -14.41 -4.67
N ILE A 57 9.46 -14.40 -3.35
CA ILE A 57 8.22 -14.42 -2.59
C ILE A 57 8.11 -13.13 -1.78
N PHE A 58 7.10 -12.35 -2.09
CA PHE A 58 6.71 -11.17 -1.31
C PHE A 58 5.62 -11.57 -0.33
N SER A 59 5.95 -11.58 0.95
CA SER A 59 5.01 -11.95 2.01
C SER A 59 4.36 -10.72 2.61
N ILE A 60 3.04 -10.69 2.66
CA ILE A 60 2.26 -9.70 3.40
C ILE A 60 1.92 -10.33 4.74
N THR A 61 2.57 -9.87 5.80
CA THR A 61 2.44 -10.43 7.16
C THR A 61 1.38 -9.71 7.98
N ASP A 62 1.10 -8.45 7.64
CA ASP A 62 0.05 -7.64 8.26
C ASP A 62 -0.57 -6.71 7.22
N ASP A 63 -1.89 -6.50 7.30
CA ASP A 63 -2.65 -5.68 6.36
C ASP A 63 -3.91 -5.18 7.09
N VAL A 64 -3.75 -4.07 7.82
CA VAL A 64 -4.77 -3.55 8.72
C VAL A 64 -5.03 -2.08 8.43
N THR A 65 -6.30 -1.73 8.34
CA THR A 65 -6.75 -0.33 8.24
C THR A 65 -7.87 -0.07 9.22
N GLY A 66 -7.98 1.17 9.66
CA GLY A 66 -9.02 1.60 10.56
C GLY A 66 -9.00 3.10 10.77
N GLN A 67 -9.77 3.52 11.74
CA GLN A 67 -9.80 4.90 12.19
C GLN A 67 -9.76 4.96 13.72
N ARG A 68 -9.24 6.05 14.23
CA ARG A 68 -9.21 6.35 15.66
C ARG A 68 -9.53 7.81 15.92
N VAL A 69 -10.08 8.09 17.09
CA VAL A 69 -10.40 9.45 17.53
C VAL A 69 -9.12 10.14 17.97
N LEU A 70 -8.83 11.32 17.41
CA LEU A 70 -7.71 12.18 17.82
C LEU A 70 -8.11 13.21 18.86
N SER A 71 -9.29 13.81 18.71
CA SER A 71 -9.77 14.83 19.64
C SER A 71 -11.26 14.74 19.86
N VAL A 72 -11.69 15.22 21.02
CA VAL A 72 -13.09 15.33 21.43
C VAL A 72 -13.40 16.76 21.84
N SER A 73 -14.66 17.19 21.63
CA SER A 73 -15.16 18.48 22.11
C SER A 73 -15.34 18.50 23.63
N ALA A 74 -15.64 19.70 24.18
CA ALA A 74 -16.00 19.85 25.59
C ALA A 74 -17.21 19.00 26.03
N ARG A 75 -18.05 18.57 25.08
CA ARG A 75 -19.19 17.66 25.29
C ARG A 75 -18.82 16.19 25.12
N ASN A 76 -17.53 15.86 25.02
CA ASN A 76 -17.02 14.51 24.79
C ASN A 76 -17.50 13.86 23.46
N VAL A 77 -17.75 14.70 22.46
CA VAL A 77 -18.09 14.26 21.10
C VAL A 77 -16.83 14.28 20.22
N PRO A 78 -16.51 13.20 19.48
CA PRO A 78 -15.36 13.19 18.60
C PRO A 78 -15.44 14.31 17.55
N THR A 79 -14.33 15.05 17.39
CA THR A 79 -14.21 16.16 16.44
C THR A 79 -13.14 15.94 15.38
N GLU A 80 -12.13 15.12 15.68
CA GLU A 80 -11.08 14.76 14.73
C GLU A 80 -10.82 13.27 14.77
N TYR A 81 -10.65 12.70 13.58
CA TYR A 81 -10.31 11.30 13.37
C TYR A 81 -9.03 11.17 12.56
N GLU A 82 -8.30 10.12 12.83
CA GLU A 82 -7.18 9.67 12.03
C GLU A 82 -7.54 8.36 11.34
N VAL A 83 -7.42 8.33 10.02
CA VAL A 83 -7.46 7.09 9.25
C VAL A 83 -6.04 6.56 9.14
N PHE A 84 -5.82 5.30 9.41
CA PHE A 84 -4.51 4.65 9.29
C PHE A 84 -4.56 3.42 8.41
N TYR A 85 -3.43 3.10 7.82
CA TYR A 85 -3.21 1.86 7.09
C TYR A 85 -1.81 1.33 7.42
N THR A 86 -1.74 0.11 7.93
CA THR A 86 -0.50 -0.57 8.29
C THR A 86 -0.33 -1.82 7.45
N VAL A 87 0.86 -1.99 6.88
CA VAL A 87 1.25 -3.21 6.18
C VAL A 87 2.55 -3.75 6.77
N GLY A 88 2.57 -5.05 7.03
CA GLY A 88 3.78 -5.80 7.34
C GLY A 88 4.20 -6.59 6.12
N TYR A 89 5.48 -6.62 5.79
CA TYR A 89 5.96 -7.30 4.60
C TYR A 89 7.42 -7.75 4.71
N ALA A 90 7.77 -8.72 3.87
CA ALA A 90 9.12 -9.24 3.72
C ALA A 90 9.31 -9.74 2.28
N LEU A 91 10.56 -9.85 1.83
CA LEU A 91 10.90 -10.43 0.54
C LEU A 91 12.02 -11.46 0.70
N VAL A 92 11.80 -12.64 0.15
CA VAL A 92 12.78 -13.73 0.12
C VAL A 92 12.95 -14.27 -1.29
N SER A 93 14.14 -14.80 -1.58
CA SER A 93 14.42 -15.56 -2.79
C SER A 93 15.17 -16.83 -2.40
N GLY A 94 14.50 -17.98 -2.51
CA GLY A 94 15.04 -19.22 -1.98
C GLY A 94 15.27 -19.12 -0.47
N GLU A 95 16.50 -19.33 -0.03
CA GLU A 95 16.92 -19.21 1.38
C GLU A 95 17.41 -17.80 1.75
N ASP A 96 17.52 -16.90 0.77
CA ASP A 96 18.04 -15.54 0.97
C ASP A 96 16.94 -14.56 1.36
N SER A 97 17.12 -13.88 2.50
CA SER A 97 16.28 -12.76 2.90
C SER A 97 16.77 -11.49 2.17
N LEU A 98 16.00 -11.03 1.19
CA LEU A 98 16.32 -9.81 0.44
C LEU A 98 15.84 -8.57 1.16
N LEU A 99 14.71 -8.67 1.86
CA LEU A 99 14.12 -7.61 2.66
C LEU A 99 13.57 -8.24 3.94
N PRO A 100 14.11 -7.91 5.11
CA PRO A 100 13.64 -8.47 6.37
C PRO A 100 12.23 -7.99 6.67
N ALA A 101 11.49 -8.76 7.47
CA ALA A 101 10.14 -8.40 7.90
C ALA A 101 10.13 -7.02 8.58
N GLN A 102 9.24 -6.16 8.13
CA GLN A 102 9.08 -4.80 8.62
C GLN A 102 7.65 -4.32 8.46
N ASP A 103 7.27 -3.32 9.24
CA ASP A 103 5.97 -2.69 9.19
C ASP A 103 6.09 -1.26 8.66
N LEU A 104 5.08 -0.83 7.92
CA LEU A 104 4.95 0.52 7.41
C LEU A 104 3.53 1.01 7.67
N THR A 105 3.39 2.17 8.32
CA THR A 105 2.09 2.78 8.63
C THR A 105 2.02 4.18 8.04
N PHE A 106 0.94 4.46 7.31
CA PHE A 106 0.59 5.80 6.87
C PHE A 106 -0.74 6.21 7.46
N THR A 107 -0.88 7.50 7.73
CA THR A 107 -2.05 8.09 8.37
C THR A 107 -2.52 9.33 7.63
N SER A 108 -3.81 9.64 7.77
CA SER A 108 -4.42 10.87 7.28
C SER A 108 -5.51 11.30 8.25
N ASP A 109 -5.53 12.58 8.58
CA ASP A 109 -6.46 13.14 9.57
C ASP A 109 -7.61 13.85 8.88
N TYR A 110 -8.79 13.81 9.49
CA TYR A 110 -9.93 14.61 9.07
C TYR A 110 -10.77 15.10 10.22
N THR A 111 -11.42 16.25 10.02
CA THR A 111 -12.35 16.83 10.97
C THR A 111 -13.76 16.28 10.73
N TRP A 112 -14.40 15.84 11.81
CA TRP A 112 -15.79 15.38 11.76
C TRP A 112 -16.76 16.56 11.83
N ASP A 113 -17.72 16.57 10.89
CA ASP A 113 -18.86 17.49 10.89
C ASP A 113 -20.15 16.69 10.79
N GLU A 114 -20.97 16.78 11.82
CA GLU A 114 -22.25 16.04 11.91
C GLU A 114 -23.23 16.41 10.80
N THR A 115 -23.07 17.57 10.17
CA THR A 115 -23.96 18.05 9.09
C THR A 115 -23.65 17.42 7.74
N LEU A 116 -22.49 16.73 7.58
CA LEU A 116 -21.96 16.23 6.32
C LEU A 116 -21.79 14.70 6.28
N VAL A 117 -22.60 13.96 7.01
CA VAL A 117 -22.43 12.48 7.23
C VAL A 117 -22.30 11.69 5.92
N LEU A 118 -23.11 12.00 4.89
CA LEU A 118 -23.08 11.27 3.61
C LEU A 118 -21.80 11.52 2.79
N GLY A 119 -21.23 12.74 2.88
CA GLY A 119 -19.96 13.06 2.23
C GLY A 119 -18.75 12.45 2.92
N LYS A 120 -18.83 12.20 4.22
CA LYS A 120 -17.71 11.71 5.05
C LYS A 120 -17.29 10.28 4.72
N ALA A 121 -18.22 9.36 4.51
CA ALA A 121 -17.91 7.99 4.13
C ALA A 121 -17.13 7.92 2.82
N ARG A 122 -17.50 8.76 1.85
CA ARG A 122 -16.81 8.86 0.55
C ARG A 122 -15.42 9.48 0.70
N GLU A 123 -15.30 10.54 1.49
CA GLU A 123 -14.03 11.19 1.80
C GLU A 123 -13.05 10.23 2.48
N GLU A 124 -13.52 9.46 3.46
CA GLU A 124 -12.73 8.44 4.16
C GLU A 124 -12.25 7.33 3.20
N ALA A 125 -13.12 6.85 2.30
CA ALA A 125 -12.74 5.89 1.27
C ALA A 125 -11.65 6.42 0.34
N MET A 126 -11.74 7.69 -0.08
CA MET A 126 -10.72 8.35 -0.90
C MET A 126 -9.40 8.51 -0.14
N MET A 127 -9.43 8.80 1.16
CA MET A 127 -8.23 8.86 2.00
C MET A 127 -7.55 7.51 2.08
N ARG A 128 -8.29 6.41 2.29
CA ARG A 128 -7.73 5.05 2.31
C ARG A 128 -7.09 4.68 0.99
N GLU A 129 -7.71 5.01 -0.13
CA GLU A 129 -7.13 4.79 -1.46
C GLU A 129 -5.82 5.56 -1.63
N ALA A 130 -5.75 6.80 -1.16
CA ALA A 130 -4.54 7.62 -1.20
C ALA A 130 -3.44 7.01 -0.32
N LEU A 131 -3.76 6.56 0.90
CA LEU A 131 -2.83 5.89 1.80
C LEU A 131 -2.27 4.61 1.16
N VAL A 132 -3.12 3.82 0.52
CA VAL A 132 -2.69 2.58 -0.17
C VAL A 132 -1.73 2.89 -1.32
N ARG A 133 -2.03 3.89 -2.15
CA ARG A 133 -1.12 4.29 -3.23
C ARG A 133 0.25 4.73 -2.71
N ASP A 134 0.27 5.50 -1.64
CA ASP A 134 1.50 5.99 -1.03
C ASP A 134 2.30 4.85 -0.38
N LEU A 135 1.63 3.92 0.30
CA LEU A 135 2.23 2.72 0.86
C LEU A 135 2.87 1.85 -0.24
N VAL A 136 2.11 1.52 -1.28
CA VAL A 136 2.61 0.72 -2.41
C VAL A 136 3.77 1.42 -3.10
N GLY A 137 3.66 2.72 -3.35
CA GLY A 137 4.73 3.52 -3.94
C GLY A 137 6.02 3.46 -3.12
N THR A 138 5.92 3.56 -1.79
CA THR A 138 7.06 3.47 -0.87
C THR A 138 7.68 2.08 -0.88
N VAL A 139 6.86 1.03 -0.84
CA VAL A 139 7.33 -0.36 -0.92
C VAL A 139 8.05 -0.61 -2.24
N LEU A 140 7.46 -0.21 -3.37
CA LEU A 140 8.09 -0.38 -4.69
C LEU A 140 9.42 0.35 -4.81
N LYS A 141 9.50 1.56 -4.28
CA LYS A 141 10.74 2.32 -4.25
C LYS A 141 11.82 1.58 -3.45
N GLN A 142 11.46 1.02 -2.30
CA GLN A 142 12.38 0.23 -1.49
C GLN A 142 12.83 -1.04 -2.24
N LEU A 143 11.90 -1.76 -2.87
CA LEU A 143 12.22 -2.94 -3.67
C LEU A 143 13.16 -2.63 -4.85
N SER A 144 12.99 -1.48 -5.48
CA SER A 144 13.84 -1.05 -6.61
C SER A 144 15.30 -0.76 -6.22
N THR A 145 15.59 -0.62 -4.93
CA THR A 145 16.94 -0.37 -4.42
C THR A 145 17.70 -1.64 -4.03
N LEU A 146 17.06 -2.80 -4.12
CA LEU A 146 17.68 -4.08 -3.83
C LEU A 146 18.50 -4.55 -5.02
#